data_0d633fc9f11caf37cb0d543238d5a22f
#
_entry.id   0d633fc9f11caf37cb0d543238d5a22f
#
_cell.length_a   1.000
_cell.length_b   1.000
_cell.length_c   1.000
_cell.angle_alpha   90.00
_cell.angle_beta   90.00
_cell.angle_gamma   90.00
#
_symmetry.space_group_name_H-M   'P 1'
#
loop_
_entity.id
_entity.type
_entity.pdbx_description
1 polymer ?
#
loop_
_entity_poly.entity_id
_entity_poly.type
_entity_poly.pdbx_seq_one_letter_code
_entity_poly.pdbx_strand_id
1 'polypeptide(L)'
;MSESRKLAIPTVQLENDRVIVTEWKFSPGAETTWHRHEYDYVVGPQTTGKLNIETETEEFVAELVSGVSYSRTKGVKHNVVNQNDHEFVFVEIELK
;
A
#
# COMPACT_ATOMS: atom_id res chain seq x y z
N MET A 1 18.43 -19.31 -1.30
CA MET A 1 17.15 -19.42 -0.61
C MET A 1 16.58 -18.04 -0.36
N SER A 2 15.37 -17.82 -0.78
CA SER A 2 14.71 -16.55 -0.52
C SER A 2 14.18 -16.55 0.90
N GLU A 3 14.31 -15.42 1.55
CA GLU A 3 13.73 -15.24 2.87
C GLU A 3 12.29 -14.77 2.73
N SER A 4 11.44 -15.23 3.62
CA SER A 4 10.09 -14.72 3.71
C SER A 4 10.12 -13.28 4.22
N ARG A 5 9.42 -12.40 3.54
CA ARG A 5 9.25 -11.02 4.00
C ARG A 5 8.24 -10.99 5.13
N LYS A 6 8.38 -10.01 6.01
CA LYS A 6 7.35 -9.71 7.01
C LYS A 6 6.09 -9.24 6.31
N LEU A 7 4.96 -9.41 6.95
CA LEU A 7 3.69 -8.93 6.39
C LEU A 7 3.37 -7.54 6.93
N ALA A 8 2.93 -6.66 6.04
CA ALA A 8 2.33 -5.40 6.44
C ALA A 8 1.02 -5.69 7.18
N ILE A 9 0.65 -4.80 8.08
CA ILE A 9 -0.53 -4.98 8.92
C ILE A 9 -1.63 -4.03 8.45
N PRO A 10 -2.72 -4.57 7.86
CA PRO A 10 -3.89 -3.76 7.53
C PRO A 10 -4.81 -3.67 8.73
N THR A 11 -5.30 -2.49 9.01
CA THR A 11 -6.31 -2.26 10.03
C THR A 11 -7.46 -1.46 9.42
N VAL A 12 -8.62 -2.07 9.31
CA VAL A 12 -9.81 -1.38 8.82
C VAL A 12 -10.27 -0.40 9.90
N GLN A 13 -10.27 0.88 9.58
CA GLN A 13 -10.65 1.95 10.50
C GLN A 13 -12.13 2.31 10.35
N LEU A 14 -12.64 2.17 9.15
CA LEU A 14 -14.01 2.56 8.80
C LEU A 14 -14.45 1.77 7.59
N GLU A 15 -15.67 1.29 7.64
CA GLU A 15 -16.31 0.70 6.46
C GLU A 15 -17.80 1.02 6.48
N ASN A 16 -18.30 1.45 5.32
CA ASN A 16 -19.74 1.67 5.13
C ASN A 16 -20.08 1.27 3.68
N ASP A 17 -21.25 1.65 3.22
CA ASP A 17 -21.70 1.28 1.87
C ASP A 17 -21.00 2.04 0.74
N ARG A 18 -20.15 3.00 1.06
CA ARG A 18 -19.45 3.83 0.06
C ARG A 18 -17.94 3.65 0.06
N VAL A 19 -17.34 3.40 1.22
CA VAL A 19 -15.87 3.36 1.35
C VAL A 19 -15.43 2.27 2.32
N ILE A 20 -14.19 1.83 2.12
CA ILE A 20 -13.45 1.05 3.10
C ILE A 20 -12.16 1.81 3.35
N VAL A 21 -11.93 2.21 4.59
CA VAL A 21 -10.72 2.95 4.98
C VAL A 21 -9.83 2.02 5.78
N THR A 22 -8.62 1.75 5.27
CA THR A 22 -7.68 0.81 5.88
C THR A 22 -6.35 1.50 6.12
N GLU A 23 -5.86 1.43 7.34
CA GLU A 23 -4.49 1.83 7.64
C GLU A 23 -3.56 0.66 7.32
N TRP A 24 -2.54 0.90 6.52
CA TRP A 24 -1.49 -0.07 6.22
C TRP A 24 -0.20 0.33 6.93
N LYS A 25 0.31 -0.55 7.75
CA LYS A 25 1.53 -0.31 8.53
C LYS A 25 2.59 -1.34 8.14
N PHE A 26 3.72 -0.84 7.66
CA PHE A 26 4.82 -1.66 7.17
C PHE A 26 6.03 -1.48 8.06
N SER A 27 6.48 -2.52 8.74
CA SER A 27 7.82 -2.51 9.31
C SER A 27 8.86 -2.57 8.18
N PRO A 28 10.14 -2.24 8.44
CA PRO A 28 11.16 -2.35 7.39
C PRO A 28 11.18 -3.75 6.77
N GLY A 29 11.11 -3.81 5.45
CA GLY A 29 11.08 -5.06 4.69
C GLY A 29 9.72 -5.72 4.55
N ALA A 30 8.67 -5.15 5.13
CA ALA A 30 7.34 -5.75 5.06
C ALA A 30 6.68 -5.57 3.70
N GLU A 31 5.77 -6.47 3.37
CA GLU A 31 5.04 -6.46 2.10
C GLU A 31 3.54 -6.66 2.32
N THR A 32 2.74 -6.17 1.38
CA THR A 32 1.30 -6.45 1.38
C THR A 32 0.99 -7.87 0.94
N THR A 33 1.82 -8.48 0.15
CA THR A 33 1.64 -9.63 -0.72
C THR A 33 0.90 -9.24 -2.00
N TRP A 34 0.88 -10.16 -2.96
CA TRP A 34 0.21 -9.92 -4.24
C TRP A 34 -1.29 -9.81 -4.03
N HIS A 35 -1.89 -8.74 -4.57
CA HIS A 35 -3.32 -8.52 -4.49
C HIS A 35 -3.81 -7.71 -5.68
N ARG A 36 -5.07 -7.87 -6.00
CA ARG A 36 -5.74 -7.12 -7.04
C ARG A 36 -6.77 -6.20 -6.40
N HIS A 37 -6.75 -4.93 -6.80
CA HIS A 37 -7.72 -3.95 -6.31
C HIS A 37 -9.05 -4.10 -7.04
N GLU A 38 -10.11 -4.29 -6.27
CA GLU A 38 -11.48 -4.47 -6.79
C GLU A 38 -12.23 -3.15 -6.92
N TYR A 39 -11.67 -2.08 -6.36
CA TYR A 39 -12.26 -0.75 -6.37
C TYR A 39 -11.21 0.28 -6.78
N ASP A 40 -11.69 1.42 -7.29
CA ASP A 40 -10.84 2.61 -7.34
C ASP A 40 -10.49 2.99 -5.90
N TYR A 41 -9.31 3.56 -5.70
CA TYR A 41 -8.87 3.87 -4.35
C TYR A 41 -7.98 5.10 -4.30
N VAL A 42 -7.97 5.71 -3.12
CA VAL A 42 -7.11 6.85 -2.78
C VAL A 42 -6.10 6.38 -1.76
N VAL A 43 -4.86 6.82 -1.91
CA VAL A 43 -3.80 6.55 -0.93
C VAL A 43 -3.40 7.86 -0.28
N GLY A 44 -3.46 7.91 1.05
CA GLY A 44 -3.01 9.03 1.85
C GLY A 44 -1.77 8.65 2.65
N PRO A 45 -0.55 8.93 2.16
CA PRO A 45 0.65 8.63 2.91
C PRO A 45 0.70 9.43 4.21
N GLN A 46 1.10 8.77 5.30
CA GLN A 46 1.36 9.41 6.58
C GLN A 46 2.85 9.46 6.88
N THR A 47 3.64 8.75 6.09
CA THR A 47 5.10 8.73 6.15
C THR A 47 5.65 9.16 4.80
N THR A 48 6.72 9.93 4.80
CA THR A 48 7.46 10.24 3.57
C THR A 48 8.51 9.16 3.35
N GLY A 49 8.59 8.65 2.12
CA GLY A 49 9.58 7.63 1.78
C GLY A 49 9.26 6.97 0.45
N LYS A 50 9.97 5.88 0.18
CA LYS A 50 9.86 5.15 -1.08
C LYS A 50 9.25 3.80 -0.81
N LEU A 51 8.30 3.40 -1.65
CA LEU A 51 7.76 2.05 -1.65
C LEU A 51 8.13 1.37 -2.96
N ASN A 52 8.52 0.11 -2.86
CA ASN A 52 8.81 -0.68 -4.03
C ASN A 52 7.52 -1.35 -4.50
N ILE A 53 7.16 -1.14 -5.75
CA ILE A 53 5.93 -1.67 -6.34
C ILE A 53 6.32 -2.75 -7.35
N GLU A 54 5.87 -3.96 -7.11
CA GLU A 54 6.05 -5.09 -8.01
C GLU A 54 4.75 -5.31 -8.77
N THR A 55 4.82 -5.36 -10.09
CA THR A 55 3.68 -5.71 -10.95
C THR A 55 4.03 -6.97 -11.73
N GLU A 56 3.08 -7.47 -12.53
CA GLU A 56 3.32 -8.68 -13.33
C GLU A 56 4.39 -8.49 -14.40
N THR A 57 4.65 -7.25 -14.81
CA THR A 57 5.56 -6.95 -15.92
C THR A 57 6.76 -6.13 -15.53
N GLU A 58 6.73 -5.46 -14.37
CA GLU A 58 7.81 -4.56 -13.98
C GLU A 58 7.87 -4.37 -12.48
N GLU A 59 8.94 -3.75 -12.06
CA GLU A 59 9.15 -3.32 -10.68
C GLU A 59 9.64 -1.89 -10.71
N PHE A 60 9.07 -1.03 -9.87
CA PHE A 60 9.48 0.37 -9.82
C PHE A 60 9.34 0.91 -8.41
N VAL A 61 9.97 2.05 -8.17
CA VAL A 61 9.94 2.74 -6.89
C VAL A 61 8.98 3.91 -6.98
N ALA A 62 8.03 3.95 -6.06
CA ALA A 62 7.12 5.08 -5.92
C ALA A 62 7.59 5.95 -4.75
N GLU A 63 7.69 7.24 -4.97
CA GLU A 63 8.02 8.20 -3.91
C GLU A 63 6.72 8.77 -3.35
N LEU A 64 6.53 8.61 -2.04
CA LEU A 64 5.34 9.08 -1.35
C LEU A 64 5.73 10.19 -0.37
N VAL A 65 4.87 11.19 -0.28
CA VAL A 65 5.09 12.35 0.60
C VAL A 65 3.94 12.42 1.60
N SER A 66 4.28 12.48 2.88
CA SER A 66 3.29 12.61 3.94
C SER A 66 2.34 13.77 3.67
N GLY A 67 1.04 13.50 3.72
CA GLY A 67 0.01 14.50 3.49
C GLY A 67 -0.36 14.76 2.04
N VAL A 68 0.33 14.12 1.07
CA VAL A 68 0.01 14.27 -0.35
C VAL A 68 -0.64 13.00 -0.87
N SER A 69 -1.94 13.04 -1.10
CA SER A 69 -2.72 11.89 -1.55
C SER A 69 -2.68 11.72 -3.06
N TYR A 70 -2.90 10.49 -3.51
CA TYR A 70 -3.06 10.18 -4.92
C TYR A 70 -4.11 9.08 -5.08
N SER A 71 -4.56 8.86 -6.30
CA SER A 71 -5.57 7.84 -6.58
C SER A 71 -5.09 6.88 -7.66
N ARG A 72 -5.69 5.68 -7.65
CA ARG A 72 -5.48 4.64 -8.66
C ARG A 72 -6.82 4.00 -8.99
N THR A 73 -6.89 3.39 -10.16
CA THR A 73 -8.11 2.74 -10.62
C THR A 73 -8.13 1.26 -10.22
N LYS A 74 -9.34 0.71 -10.18
CA LYS A 74 -9.53 -0.73 -9.94
C LYS A 74 -8.83 -1.55 -11.02
N GLY A 75 -8.52 -2.78 -10.68
CA GLY A 75 -7.87 -3.73 -11.60
C GLY A 75 -6.37 -3.79 -11.47
N VAL A 76 -5.77 -2.87 -10.73
CA VAL A 76 -4.32 -2.91 -10.46
C VAL A 76 -3.99 -4.16 -9.65
N LYS A 77 -3.04 -4.95 -10.15
CA LYS A 77 -2.52 -6.11 -9.44
C LYS A 77 -1.05 -5.87 -9.14
N HIS A 78 -0.70 -5.89 -7.87
CA HIS A 78 0.66 -5.57 -7.44
C HIS A 78 0.98 -6.13 -6.06
N ASN A 79 2.25 -6.02 -5.70
CA ASN A 79 2.75 -6.23 -4.36
C ASN A 79 3.50 -4.98 -3.94
N VAL A 80 3.24 -4.48 -2.75
CA VAL A 80 3.86 -3.27 -2.22
C VAL A 80 4.82 -3.65 -1.11
N VAL A 81 6.08 -3.20 -1.22
CA VAL A 81 7.15 -3.57 -0.30
C VAL A 81 7.79 -2.31 0.28
N ASN A 82 7.95 -2.29 1.60
CA ASN A 82 8.68 -1.22 2.28
C ASN A 82 10.16 -1.56 2.33
N GLN A 83 10.96 -0.96 1.47
CA GLN A 83 12.42 -1.14 1.47
C GLN A 83 13.14 -0.01 2.21
N ASN A 84 12.41 0.84 2.93
CA ASN A 84 13.02 1.82 3.81
C ASN A 84 13.56 1.13 5.07
N ASP A 85 14.43 1.81 5.78
CA ASP A 85 14.97 1.34 7.05
C ASP A 85 14.14 1.82 8.25
N HIS A 86 12.94 2.34 7.98
CA HIS A 86 11.99 2.81 8.99
C HIS A 86 10.59 2.30 8.65
N GLU A 87 9.70 2.38 9.63
CA GLU A 87 8.30 2.04 9.45
C GLU A 87 7.65 2.99 8.44
N PHE A 88 6.77 2.46 7.61
CA PHE A 88 6.00 3.24 6.65
C PHE A 88 4.51 3.01 6.88
N VAL A 89 3.74 4.10 6.89
CA VAL A 89 2.29 4.05 7.12
C VAL A 89 1.58 4.83 6.04
N PHE A 90 0.54 4.25 5.45
CA PHE A 90 -0.41 5.00 4.64
C PHE A 90 -1.84 4.55 4.92
N VAL A 91 -2.78 5.40 4.56
CA VAL A 91 -4.20 5.09 4.63
C VAL A 91 -4.71 4.88 3.21
N GLU A 92 -5.41 3.77 2.99
CA GLU A 92 -6.03 3.44 1.73
C GLU A 92 -7.54 3.60 1.87
N ILE A 93 -8.14 4.32 0.94
CA ILE A 93 -9.58 4.55 0.91
C ILE A 93 -10.11 3.93 -0.38
N GLU A 94 -10.77 2.78 -0.25
CA GLU A 94 -11.39 2.10 -1.38
C GLU A 94 -12.79 2.67 -1.61
N LEU A 95 -13.11 2.97 -2.85
CA LEU A 95 -14.36 3.61 -3.25
C LEU A 95 -15.29 2.56 -3.84
N LYS A 96 -16.31 2.19 -3.10
CA LYS A 96 -17.28 1.17 -3.54
C LYS A 96 -18.20 1.66 -4.64
#